data_d72e95d5537cb97323f317ef44ee99d8
#
_entry.id   d72e95d5537cb97323f317ef44ee99d8
#
_cell.length_a   1.000
_cell.length_b   1.000
_cell.length_c   1.000
_cell.angle_alpha   90.00
_cell.angle_beta   90.00
_cell.angle_gamma   90.00
#
_symmetry.space_group_name_H-M   'P 1'
#
loop_
_entity.id
_entity.type
_entity.pdbx_description
1 polymer ?
#
loop_
_entity_poly.entity_id
_entity_poly.type
_entity_poly.pdbx_seq_one_letter_code
_entity_poly.pdbx_strand_id
1 'polypeptide(L)'
;MKLEEYLAIPYRLVAYSAEGPDGSWRRFAAYPELGVIGEADTPWEAQELLEEQRVRYIIDHVQRGEPIPVPRPPLKSLTTLLDMERLGFAKWLVDTQQLSEEA
;
A
#
# COMPACT_ATOMS: atom_id res chain seq x y z
N MET A 1 -19.76 -7.97 -4.74
CA MET A 1 -18.67 -8.10 -3.77
C MET A 1 -18.89 -7.07 -2.67
N LYS A 2 -18.66 -7.45 -1.43
CA LYS A 2 -18.82 -6.54 -0.29
C LYS A 2 -17.61 -5.62 -0.16
N LEU A 3 -17.78 -4.47 0.50
CA LEU A 3 -16.70 -3.52 0.74
C LEU A 3 -15.48 -4.20 1.37
N GLU A 4 -15.70 -5.05 2.38
CA GLU A 4 -14.63 -5.78 3.05
C GLU A 4 -13.81 -6.64 2.09
N GLU A 5 -14.47 -7.23 1.10
CA GLU A 5 -13.80 -8.04 0.09
C GLU A 5 -12.94 -7.17 -0.83
N TYR A 6 -13.45 -6.00 -1.24
CA TYR A 6 -12.65 -5.05 -2.02
C TYR A 6 -11.42 -4.58 -1.26
N LEU A 7 -11.57 -4.28 0.03
CA LEU A 7 -10.44 -3.84 0.85
C LEU A 7 -9.40 -4.93 1.07
N ALA A 8 -9.77 -6.19 0.86
CA ALA A 8 -8.88 -7.34 1.00
C ALA A 8 -8.21 -7.78 -0.31
N ILE A 9 -8.42 -7.08 -1.41
CA ILE A 9 -7.78 -7.41 -2.69
C ILE A 9 -6.29 -7.05 -2.61
N PRO A 10 -5.39 -8.01 -2.89
CA PRO A 10 -3.95 -7.73 -2.91
C PRO A 10 -3.55 -7.05 -4.22
N TYR A 11 -3.46 -5.73 -4.21
CA TYR A 11 -2.97 -4.97 -5.36
C TYR A 11 -1.45 -4.99 -5.41
N ARG A 12 -0.92 -4.90 -6.63
CA ARG A 12 0.52 -4.85 -6.82
C ARG A 12 1.08 -3.54 -6.28
N LEU A 13 2.04 -3.65 -5.36
CA LEU A 13 2.73 -2.50 -4.76
C LEU A 13 4.04 -2.26 -5.50
N VAL A 14 4.27 -0.99 -5.87
CA VAL A 14 5.54 -0.53 -6.43
C VAL A 14 6.04 0.61 -5.56
N ALA A 15 7.31 0.53 -5.15
CA ALA A 15 7.94 1.58 -4.36
C ALA A 15 9.26 1.97 -5.00
N TYR A 16 9.56 3.28 -5.06
CA TYR A 16 10.78 3.78 -5.66
C TYR A 16 11.14 5.15 -5.13
N SER A 17 12.37 5.58 -5.44
CA SER A 17 12.84 6.92 -5.14
C SER A 17 13.11 7.65 -6.46
N ALA A 18 12.83 8.95 -6.49
CA ALA A 18 13.10 9.77 -7.65
C ALA A 18 13.52 11.18 -7.24
N GLU A 19 14.37 11.78 -8.05
CA GLU A 19 14.82 13.15 -7.86
C GLU A 19 13.77 14.12 -8.39
N GLY A 20 13.39 15.08 -7.56
CA GLY A 20 12.46 16.13 -7.94
C GLY A 20 13.14 17.26 -8.72
N PRO A 21 12.34 18.22 -9.25
CA PRO A 21 12.87 19.36 -10.02
C PRO A 21 13.85 20.22 -9.24
N ASP A 22 13.73 20.24 -7.91
CA ASP A 22 14.61 21.00 -7.03
C ASP A 22 15.87 20.25 -6.59
N GLY A 23 16.06 19.03 -7.12
CA GLY A 23 17.20 18.19 -6.78
C GLY A 23 17.01 17.37 -5.52
N SER A 24 15.89 17.50 -4.81
CA SER A 24 15.62 16.69 -3.65
C SER A 24 15.11 15.30 -4.04
N TRP A 25 15.48 14.30 -3.27
CA TRP A 25 15.02 12.94 -3.49
C TRP A 25 13.73 12.68 -2.71
N ARG A 26 12.73 12.15 -3.43
CA ARG A 26 11.42 11.82 -2.86
C ARG A 26 11.19 10.33 -2.93
N ARG A 27 10.38 9.85 -2.01
CA ARG A 27 9.97 8.44 -1.94
C ARG A 27 8.54 8.32 -2.43
N PHE A 28 8.30 7.30 -3.25
CA PHE A 28 6.99 7.04 -3.84
C PHE A 28 6.58 5.61 -3.56
N ALA A 29 5.30 5.42 -3.31
CA ALA A 29 4.67 4.11 -3.24
C ALA A 29 3.38 4.17 -4.06
N ALA A 30 3.11 3.17 -4.86
CA ALA A 30 1.99 3.20 -5.80
C ALA A 30 1.32 1.84 -5.92
N TYR A 31 0.02 1.89 -6.20
CA TYR A 31 -0.74 0.76 -6.72
C TYR A 31 -1.11 1.09 -8.16
N PRO A 32 -0.27 0.71 -9.13
CA PRO A 32 -0.54 1.06 -10.55
C PRO A 32 -1.86 0.53 -11.05
N GLU A 33 -2.32 -0.59 -10.51
CA GLU A 33 -3.59 -1.20 -10.90
C GLU A 33 -4.80 -0.35 -10.50
N LEU A 34 -4.64 0.53 -9.52
CA LEU A 34 -5.66 1.50 -9.11
C LEU A 34 -5.37 2.92 -9.59
N GLY A 35 -4.15 3.18 -10.00
CA GLY A 35 -3.73 4.53 -10.37
C GLY A 35 -3.56 5.48 -9.19
N VAL A 36 -3.31 4.94 -8.00
CA VAL A 36 -3.10 5.77 -6.80
C VAL A 36 -1.64 5.74 -6.38
N ILE A 37 -1.19 6.85 -5.79
CA ILE A 37 0.21 7.03 -5.43
C ILE A 37 0.34 7.84 -4.15
N GLY A 38 1.33 7.48 -3.32
CA GLY A 38 1.74 8.26 -2.17
C GLY A 38 3.17 8.77 -2.34
N GLU A 39 3.43 10.00 -1.96
CA GLU A 39 4.73 10.64 -2.03
C GLU A 39 5.09 11.21 -0.67
N ALA A 40 6.32 10.98 -0.22
CA ALA A 40 6.79 11.49 1.07
C ALA A 40 8.31 11.50 1.13
N ASP A 41 8.84 11.98 2.25
CA ASP A 41 10.30 12.00 2.47
C ASP A 41 10.84 10.62 2.81
N THR A 42 10.02 9.76 3.41
CA THR A 42 10.42 8.42 3.82
C THR A 42 9.56 7.36 3.17
N PRO A 43 10.09 6.14 2.97
CA PRO A 43 9.32 5.07 2.34
C PRO A 43 8.04 4.70 3.11
N TRP A 44 8.11 4.65 4.44
CA TRP A 44 6.94 4.27 5.25
C TRP A 44 5.86 5.35 5.23
N GLU A 45 6.23 6.62 5.24
CA GLU A 45 5.26 7.71 5.09
C GLU A 45 4.57 7.65 3.72
N ALA A 46 5.35 7.40 2.66
CA ALA A 46 4.79 7.22 1.33
C ALA A 46 3.80 6.06 1.28
N GLN A 47 4.12 4.96 1.94
CA GLN A 47 3.26 3.79 2.00
C GLN A 47 2.01 4.03 2.83
N GLU A 48 2.11 4.75 3.94
CA GLU A 48 0.94 5.14 4.74
C GLU A 48 -0.03 6.01 3.93
N LEU A 49 0.51 6.99 3.21
CA LEU A 49 -0.30 7.84 2.32
C LEU A 49 -0.94 7.02 1.20
N LEU A 50 -0.20 6.06 0.64
CA LEU A 50 -0.73 5.18 -0.38
C LEU A 50 -1.90 4.34 0.14
N GLU A 51 -1.78 3.78 1.35
CA GLU A 51 -2.85 2.99 1.95
C GLU A 51 -4.10 3.84 2.18
N GLU A 52 -3.91 5.07 2.62
CA GLU A 52 -5.01 6.01 2.77
C GLU A 52 -5.70 6.29 1.44
N GLN A 53 -4.94 6.49 0.37
CA GLN A 53 -5.47 6.69 -0.97
C GLN A 53 -6.21 5.45 -1.48
N ARG A 54 -5.69 4.27 -1.21
CA ARG A 54 -6.33 3.01 -1.59
C ARG A 54 -7.70 2.87 -0.95
N VAL A 55 -7.78 3.09 0.36
CA VAL A 55 -9.04 2.96 1.10
C VAL A 55 -10.06 3.97 0.59
N ARG A 56 -9.66 5.22 0.41
CA ARG A 56 -10.54 6.27 -0.11
C ARG A 56 -11.06 5.94 -1.51
N TYR A 57 -10.17 5.47 -2.38
CA TYR A 57 -10.53 5.08 -3.74
C TYR A 57 -11.61 3.99 -3.72
N ILE A 58 -11.40 2.95 -2.93
CA ILE A 58 -12.32 1.81 -2.86
C ILE A 58 -13.68 2.26 -2.29
N ILE A 59 -13.67 2.99 -1.19
CA ILE A 59 -14.92 3.46 -0.57
C ILE A 59 -15.71 4.34 -1.54
N ASP A 60 -15.06 5.29 -2.17
CA ASP A 60 -15.71 6.20 -3.12
C ASP A 60 -16.34 5.45 -4.28
N HIS A 61 -15.60 4.51 -4.88
CA HIS A 61 -16.09 3.74 -6.01
C HIS A 61 -17.25 2.82 -5.64
N VAL A 62 -17.16 2.17 -4.48
CA VAL A 62 -18.26 1.32 -3.99
C VAL A 62 -19.52 2.16 -3.77
N GLN A 63 -19.40 3.32 -3.15
CA GLN A 63 -20.54 4.20 -2.88
C GLN A 63 -21.18 4.73 -4.16
N ARG A 64 -20.39 4.96 -5.21
CA ARG A 64 -20.91 5.45 -6.50
C ARG A 64 -21.36 4.32 -7.42
N GLY A 65 -21.13 3.07 -7.05
CA GLY A 65 -21.40 1.94 -7.92
C GLY A 65 -20.48 1.87 -9.12
N GLU A 66 -19.32 2.48 -9.05
CA GLU A 66 -18.33 2.45 -10.13
C GLU A 66 -17.47 1.18 -10.05
N PRO A 67 -17.03 0.66 -11.21
CA PRO A 67 -16.22 -0.57 -11.22
C PRO A 67 -14.85 -0.34 -10.56
N ILE A 68 -14.39 -1.36 -9.84
CA ILE A 68 -13.08 -1.38 -9.21
C ILE A 68 -12.29 -2.55 -9.80
N PRO A 69 -11.03 -2.36 -10.20
CA PRO A 69 -10.20 -3.46 -10.69
C PRO A 69 -10.06 -4.58 -9.65
N VAL A 70 -10.24 -5.82 -10.09
CA VAL A 70 -10.07 -7.01 -9.26
C VAL A 70 -9.06 -7.94 -9.95
N PRO A 71 -7.77 -7.59 -9.91
CA PRO A 71 -6.75 -8.38 -10.61
C PRO A 71 -6.46 -9.72 -9.94
N ARG A 72 -6.80 -9.85 -8.66
CA ARG A 72 -6.61 -11.06 -7.87
C ARG A 72 -7.77 -11.23 -6.92
N PRO A 73 -8.08 -12.46 -6.51
CA PRO A 73 -9.16 -12.66 -5.55
C PRO A 73 -8.82 -12.04 -4.19
N PRO A 74 -9.85 -11.58 -3.45
CA PRO A 74 -9.62 -11.04 -2.11
C PRO A 74 -9.01 -12.09 -1.17
N LEU A 75 -8.20 -11.63 -0.22
CA LEU A 75 -7.73 -12.48 0.86
C LEU A 75 -8.92 -12.87 1.74
N LYS A 76 -8.74 -13.93 2.52
CA LYS A 76 -9.84 -14.54 3.29
C LYS A 76 -10.51 -13.58 4.27
N SER A 77 -9.74 -12.65 4.84
CA SER A 77 -10.29 -11.67 5.74
C SER A 77 -9.44 -10.41 5.75
N LEU A 78 -10.05 -9.27 6.06
CA LEU A 78 -9.35 -8.00 6.20
C LEU A 78 -8.34 -8.05 7.36
N THR A 79 -8.69 -8.73 8.45
CA THR A 79 -7.79 -8.90 9.59
C THR A 79 -6.52 -9.63 9.16
N THR A 80 -6.67 -10.69 8.38
CA THR A 80 -5.52 -11.44 7.85
C THR A 80 -4.64 -10.55 6.99
N LEU A 81 -5.24 -9.72 6.14
CA LEU A 81 -4.49 -8.78 5.30
C LEU A 81 -3.69 -7.80 6.15
N LEU A 82 -4.30 -7.18 7.15
CA LEU A 82 -3.63 -6.23 8.02
C LEU A 82 -2.49 -6.89 8.80
N ASP A 83 -2.72 -8.07 9.32
CA ASP A 83 -1.70 -8.82 10.04
C ASP A 83 -0.53 -9.18 9.14
N MET A 84 -0.80 -9.62 7.92
CA MET A 84 0.23 -9.95 6.95
C MET A 84 1.05 -8.72 6.56
N GLU A 85 0.41 -7.59 6.34
CA GLU A 85 1.11 -6.35 6.01
C GLU A 85 2.01 -5.90 7.16
N ARG A 86 1.52 -5.93 8.38
CA ARG A 86 2.29 -5.55 9.57
C ARG A 86 3.47 -6.47 9.80
N LEU A 87 3.22 -7.77 9.76
CA LEU A 87 4.28 -8.77 9.94
C LEU A 87 5.29 -8.71 8.81
N GLY A 88 4.83 -8.59 7.58
CA GLY A 88 5.70 -8.49 6.42
C GLY A 88 6.59 -7.27 6.47
N PHE A 89 6.05 -6.12 6.86
CA PHE A 89 6.81 -4.90 6.98
C PHE A 89 7.85 -4.98 8.10
N ALA A 90 7.44 -5.46 9.27
CA ALA A 90 8.35 -5.62 10.40
C ALA A 90 9.48 -6.60 10.08
N LYS A 91 9.15 -7.72 9.48
CA LYS A 91 10.12 -8.71 9.07
C LYS A 91 11.09 -8.16 8.03
N TRP A 92 10.56 -7.44 7.05
CA TRP A 92 11.37 -6.79 6.03
C TRP A 92 12.35 -5.80 6.65
N LEU A 93 11.91 -5.01 7.62
CA LEU A 93 12.79 -4.08 8.33
C LEU A 93 13.93 -4.80 9.03
N VAL A 94 13.64 -5.88 9.74
CA VAL A 94 14.65 -6.68 10.42
C VAL A 94 15.63 -7.27 9.42
N ASP A 95 15.12 -7.87 8.35
CA ASP A 95 15.94 -8.60 7.38
C ASP A 95 16.82 -7.67 6.53
N THR A 96 16.27 -6.52 6.10
CA THR A 96 16.99 -5.64 5.18
C THR A 96 17.86 -4.61 5.88
N GLN A 97 17.41 -4.08 7.01
CA GLN A 97 18.15 -3.07 7.75
C GLN A 97 18.97 -3.66 8.88
N GLN A 98 18.86 -4.95 9.07
CA GLN A 98 19.54 -5.65 10.16
C GLN A 98 19.30 -4.96 11.50
N LEU A 99 18.09 -4.45 11.66
CA LEU A 99 17.64 -3.96 12.93
C LEU A 99 17.49 -5.19 13.79
N SER A 100 18.55 -5.52 14.43
CA SER A 100 18.59 -6.81 15.04
C SER A 100 17.82 -6.80 16.33
N GLU A 101 17.11 -7.87 16.54
CA GLU A 101 16.58 -8.25 17.82
C GLU A 101 17.70 -8.41 18.84
N GLU A 102 18.92 -8.49 18.35
CA GLU A 102 20.11 -8.69 19.12
C GLU A 102 20.77 -7.38 19.56
N ALA A 103 20.38 -6.29 18.97
CA ALA A 103 20.96 -5.00 19.28
C ALA A 103 20.60 -4.55 20.67
#